data_5aa35588f487d2405e3a1acd87771966
#
_entry.id   5aa35588f487d2405e3a1acd87771966
#
_cell.length_a   1.000
_cell.length_b   1.000
_cell.length_c   1.000
_cell.angle_alpha   90.00
_cell.angle_beta   90.00
_cell.angle_gamma   90.00
#
_symmetry.space_group_name_H-M   'P 1'
#
loop_
_entity.id
_entity.type
_entity.pdbx_description
1 polymer ?
#
loop_
_entity_poly.entity_id
_entity_poly.type
_entity_poly.pdbx_seq_one_letter_code
_entity_poly.pdbx_strand_id
1 'polypeptide(L)'
;MGRFRSKAGAKKGAGDCCAVQTGHPAGQPFCSWQSYGAVTVDAALYRNLRENIPILDAAIGKLVRLTGGFSLDTGSDGLNAQLNRDLSGINVGGNQQGIEAFIATYLDQLLTYGSAVGEMITDGRELYALYNGDTRNLEVRRAKNGLDLCFFSGGEPLLRPELLLYSVLNPEPGAVAGTSLLRGLPFVSRILLQIYNTIGQNWSHAGNLRYAVVYRPGNDAADRAYAGQRAQTMARSWQEAMDASSVKDFVAVGDVDVKVIGADNQVLESEIPVRQMLEQIVAKTGLPPFMFGLSWSTTERMSRQQADLLTTELKNYRRILTPVIEKIGRTYLQCCGSGAPFQVVWQDITLQDQTDTAQAHLYEAQAEKIKKETEKL
;
A
#
# COMPACT_ATOMS: atom_id res chain seq x y z
N MET A 1 -3.38 11.13 -66.19
CA MET A 1 -2.11 11.33 -65.47
C MET A 1 -2.31 10.94 -64.03
N GLY A 2 -2.00 9.67 -63.72
CA GLY A 2 -2.16 9.11 -62.40
C GLY A 2 -0.87 9.31 -61.60
N ARG A 3 -0.99 9.93 -60.40
CA ARG A 3 0.12 10.02 -59.46
C ARG A 3 0.17 8.77 -58.62
N PHE A 4 1.19 7.96 -58.85
CA PHE A 4 1.61 6.90 -57.96
C PHE A 4 2.10 7.50 -56.64
N ARG A 5 1.40 7.26 -55.54
CA ARG A 5 1.93 7.43 -54.18
C ARG A 5 2.70 6.19 -53.81
N SER A 6 4.00 6.31 -53.74
CA SER A 6 4.89 5.31 -53.16
C SER A 6 4.53 5.14 -51.69
N LYS A 7 4.07 3.95 -51.28
CA LYS A 7 4.07 3.54 -49.87
C LYS A 7 5.51 3.42 -49.41
N ALA A 8 5.94 4.38 -48.60
CA ALA A 8 7.18 4.20 -47.84
C ALA A 8 6.96 3.03 -46.90
N GLY A 9 7.68 1.95 -47.17
CA GLY A 9 7.73 0.80 -46.27
C GLY A 9 8.33 1.24 -44.93
N ALA A 10 7.53 1.24 -43.86
CA ALA A 10 8.03 1.37 -42.52
C ALA A 10 9.02 0.20 -42.29
N LYS A 11 10.28 0.53 -42.11
CA LYS A 11 11.29 -0.40 -41.61
C LYS A 11 10.79 -0.83 -40.22
N LYS A 12 10.41 -2.10 -40.08
CA LYS A 12 10.26 -2.73 -38.77
C LYS A 12 11.63 -2.71 -38.11
N GLY A 13 11.88 -1.73 -37.26
CA GLY A 13 13.01 -1.76 -36.35
C GLY A 13 12.83 -2.97 -35.44
N ALA A 14 13.88 -3.78 -35.34
CA ALA A 14 13.99 -4.75 -34.28
C ALA A 14 13.99 -3.95 -32.96
N GLY A 15 12.86 -3.93 -32.24
CA GLY A 15 12.74 -3.14 -31.03
C GLY A 15 11.33 -2.69 -30.64
N ASP A 16 10.29 -2.98 -31.44
CA ASP A 16 8.90 -2.64 -31.07
C ASP A 16 8.25 -3.72 -30.17
N CYS A 17 8.97 -4.16 -29.16
CA CYS A 17 8.35 -4.86 -28.04
C CYS A 17 7.86 -3.83 -27.05
N CYS A 18 6.57 -3.58 -26.98
CA CYS A 18 5.97 -2.69 -26.00
C CYS A 18 4.73 -3.33 -25.39
N ALA A 19 4.43 -2.99 -24.14
CA ALA A 19 3.22 -3.40 -23.45
C ALA A 19 2.01 -2.71 -24.07
N VAL A 20 1.50 -3.24 -25.18
CA VAL A 20 0.40 -2.64 -25.97
C VAL A 20 -0.94 -3.10 -25.44
N GLN A 21 -1.01 -4.29 -24.80
CA GLN A 21 -2.25 -4.91 -24.37
C GLN A 21 -2.80 -4.28 -23.09
N THR A 22 -1.93 -3.97 -22.14
CA THR A 22 -2.30 -3.42 -20.82
C THR A 22 -1.77 -2.00 -20.58
N GLY A 23 -1.00 -1.45 -21.54
CA GLY A 23 -0.47 -0.09 -21.49
C GLY A 23 -1.57 0.97 -21.70
N HIS A 24 -1.34 2.18 -21.20
CA HIS A 24 -2.20 3.31 -21.51
C HIS A 24 -2.08 3.67 -22.99
N PRO A 25 -3.18 3.76 -23.76
CA PRO A 25 -3.12 4.31 -25.10
C PRO A 25 -2.70 5.78 -25.00
N ALA A 26 -1.49 6.07 -25.46
CA ALA A 26 -0.99 7.44 -25.53
C ALA A 26 -1.92 8.26 -26.43
N GLY A 27 -2.63 9.22 -25.86
CA GLY A 27 -3.36 10.25 -26.61
C GLY A 27 -4.89 10.20 -26.60
N GLN A 28 -5.53 9.35 -25.79
CA GLN A 28 -6.99 9.39 -25.66
C GLN A 28 -7.44 9.61 -24.22
N PRO A 29 -7.56 10.86 -23.74
CA PRO A 29 -7.94 11.14 -22.36
C PRO A 29 -9.41 10.80 -22.01
N PHE A 30 -10.25 10.46 -22.98
CA PHE A 30 -11.69 10.31 -22.77
C PHE A 30 -12.27 8.92 -22.95
N CYS A 31 -11.50 7.93 -23.38
CA CYS A 31 -12.02 6.57 -23.62
C CYS A 31 -12.16 5.70 -22.36
N SER A 32 -11.56 6.07 -21.23
CA SER A 32 -11.41 5.16 -20.09
C SER A 32 -12.51 5.24 -19.02
N TRP A 33 -13.35 6.28 -19.03
CA TRP A 33 -14.23 6.56 -17.88
C TRP A 33 -15.62 5.92 -17.94
N GLN A 34 -16.10 5.49 -19.10
CA GLN A 34 -17.48 5.01 -19.26
C GLN A 34 -17.67 3.49 -19.26
N SER A 35 -16.62 2.71 -19.40
CA SER A 35 -16.74 1.24 -19.54
C SER A 35 -16.32 0.43 -18.33
N TYR A 36 -15.81 1.07 -17.27
CA TYR A 36 -15.38 0.36 -16.07
C TYR A 36 -16.42 0.48 -14.97
N GLY A 37 -17.16 -0.61 -14.75
CA GLY A 37 -18.09 -0.73 -13.63
C GLY A 37 -17.41 -0.56 -12.26
N ALA A 38 -18.07 -0.91 -11.19
CA ALA A 38 -17.73 -0.71 -9.77
C ALA A 38 -16.25 -0.92 -9.35
N VAL A 39 -15.46 -1.67 -10.11
CA VAL A 39 -14.04 -1.93 -9.84
C VAL A 39 -13.18 -0.66 -9.90
N THR A 40 -13.53 0.30 -10.77
CA THR A 40 -12.73 1.53 -10.96
C THR A 40 -12.88 2.52 -9.81
N VAL A 41 -14.06 2.57 -9.22
CA VAL A 41 -14.35 3.45 -8.07
C VAL A 41 -13.57 2.97 -6.84
N ASP A 42 -13.54 1.67 -6.61
CA ASP A 42 -12.82 1.08 -5.48
C ASP A 42 -11.29 1.27 -5.61
N ALA A 43 -10.75 1.17 -6.81
CA ALA A 43 -9.31 1.35 -7.04
C ALA A 43 -8.83 2.77 -6.71
N ALA A 44 -9.58 3.80 -7.09
CA ALA A 44 -9.26 5.19 -6.73
C ALA A 44 -9.36 5.41 -5.22
N LEU A 45 -10.37 4.83 -4.57
CA LEU A 45 -10.55 4.89 -3.13
C LEU A 45 -9.37 4.26 -2.38
N TYR A 46 -8.92 3.06 -2.77
CA TYR A 46 -7.81 2.38 -2.11
C TYR A 46 -6.48 3.12 -2.29
N ARG A 47 -6.25 3.74 -3.45
CA ARG A 47 -5.09 4.61 -3.65
C ARG A 47 -5.13 5.80 -2.70
N ASN A 48 -6.24 6.52 -2.65
CA ASN A 48 -6.41 7.68 -1.76
C ASN A 48 -6.26 7.29 -0.28
N LEU A 49 -6.71 6.10 0.12
CA LEU A 49 -6.51 5.60 1.48
C LEU A 49 -5.02 5.44 1.81
N ARG A 50 -4.22 4.87 0.91
CA ARG A 50 -2.77 4.72 1.09
C ARG A 50 -2.06 6.08 1.15
N GLU A 51 -2.42 7.01 0.27
CA GLU A 51 -1.82 8.35 0.21
C GLU A 51 -2.11 9.18 1.47
N ASN A 52 -3.30 9.05 2.04
CA ASN A 52 -3.74 9.87 3.17
C ASN A 52 -3.53 9.22 4.55
N ILE A 53 -3.30 7.93 4.61
CA ILE A 53 -3.16 7.18 5.87
C ILE A 53 -1.85 6.40 5.87
N PRO A 54 -0.78 6.99 6.41
CA PRO A 54 0.59 6.44 6.32
C PRO A 54 0.72 5.01 6.86
N ILE A 55 -0.06 4.64 7.87
CA ILE A 55 -0.01 3.29 8.45
C ILE A 55 -0.49 2.23 7.45
N LEU A 56 -1.42 2.55 6.56
CA LEU A 56 -1.90 1.62 5.53
C LEU A 56 -0.85 1.41 4.44
N ASP A 57 -0.20 2.49 4.00
CA ASP A 57 0.89 2.39 3.04
C ASP A 57 2.08 1.62 3.60
N ALA A 58 2.45 1.92 4.85
CA ALA A 58 3.49 1.18 5.58
C ALA A 58 3.15 -0.32 5.70
N ALA A 59 1.88 -0.67 5.93
CA ALA A 59 1.43 -2.06 6.03
C ALA A 59 1.65 -2.82 4.72
N ILE A 60 1.16 -2.29 3.61
CA ILE A 60 1.33 -2.90 2.29
C ILE A 60 2.81 -3.05 1.95
N GLY A 61 3.60 -1.96 2.11
CA GLY A 61 5.03 -1.99 1.83
C GLY A 61 5.81 -2.99 2.71
N LYS A 62 5.40 -3.19 3.98
CA LYS A 62 5.99 -4.22 4.85
C LYS A 62 5.65 -5.63 4.38
N LEU A 63 4.39 -5.93 4.07
CA LEU A 63 3.98 -7.24 3.57
C LEU A 63 4.72 -7.62 2.30
N VAL A 64 4.86 -6.66 1.35
CA VAL A 64 5.63 -6.87 0.12
C VAL A 64 7.08 -7.24 0.43
N ARG A 65 7.76 -6.48 1.27
CA ARG A 65 9.17 -6.73 1.62
C ARG A 65 9.38 -8.02 2.40
N LEU A 66 8.48 -8.34 3.33
CA LEU A 66 8.57 -9.55 4.15
C LEU A 66 8.26 -10.83 3.38
N THR A 67 7.61 -10.74 2.23
CA THR A 67 7.41 -11.90 1.35
C THR A 67 8.74 -12.50 0.90
N GLY A 68 9.81 -11.69 0.84
CA GLY A 68 11.18 -12.13 0.58
C GLY A 68 11.46 -12.46 -0.87
N GLY A 69 12.72 -12.84 -1.14
CA GLY A 69 13.20 -13.23 -2.46
C GLY A 69 12.99 -14.72 -2.76
N PHE A 70 13.30 -15.07 -3.99
CA PHE A 70 13.24 -16.45 -4.48
C PHE A 70 14.33 -16.71 -5.53
N SER A 71 14.56 -17.98 -5.83
CA SER A 71 15.41 -18.41 -6.95
C SER A 71 14.70 -19.52 -7.75
N LEU A 72 15.12 -19.72 -8.97
CA LEU A 72 14.63 -20.80 -9.81
C LEU A 72 15.69 -21.89 -9.86
N ASP A 73 15.29 -23.12 -9.55
CA ASP A 73 16.16 -24.29 -9.53
C ASP A 73 15.71 -25.32 -10.56
N THR A 74 16.58 -25.59 -11.54
CA THR A 74 16.39 -26.59 -12.61
C THR A 74 17.11 -27.92 -12.31
N GLY A 75 17.79 -28.01 -11.16
CA GLY A 75 18.67 -29.15 -10.85
C GLY A 75 20.02 -29.13 -11.59
N SER A 76 20.33 -28.06 -12.36
CA SER A 76 21.58 -27.89 -13.06
C SER A 76 22.21 -26.54 -12.71
N ASP A 77 23.40 -26.54 -12.08
CA ASP A 77 24.05 -25.32 -11.59
C ASP A 77 24.32 -24.31 -12.71
N GLY A 78 24.75 -24.78 -13.89
CA GLY A 78 25.00 -23.89 -15.02
C GLY A 78 23.77 -23.19 -15.54
N LEU A 79 22.65 -23.94 -15.69
CA LEU A 79 21.38 -23.38 -16.15
C LEU A 79 20.74 -22.49 -15.07
N ASN A 80 20.84 -22.86 -13.79
CA ASN A 80 20.39 -22.05 -12.66
C ASN A 80 21.09 -20.70 -12.64
N ALA A 81 22.41 -20.69 -12.76
CA ALA A 81 23.20 -19.47 -12.76
C ALA A 81 22.84 -18.54 -13.93
N GLN A 82 22.60 -19.11 -15.13
CA GLN A 82 22.15 -18.34 -16.28
C GLN A 82 20.74 -17.79 -16.08
N LEU A 83 19.78 -18.65 -15.77
CA LEU A 83 18.37 -18.32 -15.61
C LEU A 83 18.16 -17.21 -14.56
N ASN A 84 18.75 -17.39 -13.37
CA ASN A 84 18.60 -16.41 -12.30
C ASN A 84 19.34 -15.10 -12.62
N ARG A 85 20.47 -15.11 -13.30
CA ARG A 85 21.19 -13.92 -13.74
C ARG A 85 20.38 -13.13 -14.77
N ASP A 86 19.87 -13.78 -15.80
CA ASP A 86 19.14 -13.11 -16.87
C ASP A 86 17.81 -12.55 -16.37
N LEU A 87 17.09 -13.28 -15.51
CA LEU A 87 15.87 -12.80 -14.90
C LEU A 87 16.12 -11.71 -13.86
N SER A 88 17.28 -11.68 -13.18
CA SER A 88 17.63 -10.56 -12.29
C SER A 88 18.00 -9.28 -13.06
N GLY A 89 18.39 -9.40 -14.31
CA GLY A 89 18.70 -8.28 -15.20
C GLY A 89 17.55 -7.84 -16.11
N ILE A 90 16.43 -8.56 -16.13
CA ILE A 90 15.33 -8.26 -17.05
C ILE A 90 14.76 -6.87 -16.82
N ASN A 91 14.44 -6.16 -17.91
CA ASN A 91 13.81 -4.84 -17.85
C ASN A 91 12.38 -4.94 -17.30
N VAL A 92 12.04 -4.05 -16.38
CA VAL A 92 10.70 -3.95 -15.81
C VAL A 92 10.14 -2.53 -16.01
N GLY A 93 9.21 -2.39 -16.96
CA GLY A 93 8.53 -1.12 -17.24
C GLY A 93 9.44 0.03 -17.66
N GLY A 94 10.71 -0.22 -17.97
CA GLY A 94 11.68 0.79 -18.39
C GLY A 94 12.37 1.57 -17.27
N ASN A 95 11.93 1.43 -16.02
CA ASN A 95 12.44 2.17 -14.86
C ASN A 95 13.00 1.28 -13.74
N GLN A 96 12.78 -0.03 -13.83
CA GLN A 96 13.26 -1.01 -12.85
C GLN A 96 13.90 -2.20 -13.58
N GLN A 97 14.62 -3.02 -12.83
CA GLN A 97 15.25 -4.25 -13.33
C GLN A 97 15.01 -5.40 -12.35
N GLY A 98 14.88 -6.60 -12.92
CA GLY A 98 14.81 -7.85 -12.19
C GLY A 98 13.39 -8.33 -11.91
N ILE A 99 13.24 -9.66 -12.00
CA ILE A 99 11.97 -10.32 -11.74
C ILE A 99 11.47 -10.06 -10.31
N GLU A 100 12.35 -9.87 -9.34
CA GLU A 100 11.96 -9.55 -7.96
C GLU A 100 11.27 -8.18 -7.86
N ALA A 101 11.77 -7.17 -8.60
CA ALA A 101 11.15 -5.85 -8.66
C ALA A 101 9.75 -5.92 -9.32
N PHE A 102 9.63 -6.73 -10.38
CA PHE A 102 8.33 -7.01 -11.00
C PHE A 102 7.35 -7.64 -10.00
N ILE A 103 7.78 -8.70 -9.30
CA ILE A 103 6.93 -9.42 -8.32
C ILE A 103 6.58 -8.54 -7.12
N ALA A 104 7.49 -7.69 -6.66
CA ALA A 104 7.20 -6.73 -5.58
C ALA A 104 6.08 -5.76 -5.98
N THR A 105 6.15 -5.16 -7.16
CA THR A 105 5.10 -4.27 -7.68
C THR A 105 3.80 -5.03 -7.96
N TYR A 106 3.90 -6.25 -8.46
CA TYR A 106 2.75 -7.12 -8.70
C TYR A 106 2.01 -7.49 -7.41
N LEU A 107 2.75 -7.83 -6.34
CA LEU A 107 2.18 -8.10 -5.03
C LEU A 107 1.58 -6.85 -4.38
N ASP A 108 2.24 -5.70 -4.51
CA ASP A 108 1.68 -4.41 -4.04
C ASP A 108 0.32 -4.13 -4.68
N GLN A 109 0.22 -4.32 -5.99
CA GLN A 109 -1.03 -4.19 -6.73
C GLN A 109 -2.09 -5.20 -6.26
N LEU A 110 -1.68 -6.47 -6.06
CA LEU A 110 -2.56 -7.54 -5.60
C LEU A 110 -3.16 -7.24 -4.23
N LEU A 111 -2.35 -6.79 -3.28
CA LEU A 111 -2.79 -6.45 -1.93
C LEU A 111 -3.69 -5.20 -1.93
N THR A 112 -3.32 -4.20 -2.72
CA THR A 112 -4.04 -2.92 -2.77
C THR A 112 -5.39 -3.04 -3.45
N TYR A 113 -5.46 -3.72 -4.59
CA TYR A 113 -6.68 -3.76 -5.42
C TYR A 113 -7.41 -5.11 -5.38
N GLY A 114 -6.80 -6.13 -4.80
CA GLY A 114 -7.34 -7.49 -4.79
C GLY A 114 -7.06 -8.27 -6.07
N SER A 115 -6.60 -7.61 -7.12
CA SER A 115 -6.20 -8.23 -8.38
C SER A 115 -4.93 -7.59 -8.88
N ALA A 116 -4.09 -8.36 -9.55
CA ALA A 116 -2.87 -7.87 -10.16
C ALA A 116 -2.79 -8.34 -11.61
N VAL A 117 -2.21 -7.49 -12.46
CA VAL A 117 -1.97 -7.77 -13.85
C VAL A 117 -0.54 -7.45 -14.24
N GLY A 118 0.05 -8.34 -14.99
CA GLY A 118 1.36 -8.18 -15.61
C GLY A 118 1.36 -8.72 -17.02
N GLU A 119 2.33 -8.33 -17.78
CA GLU A 119 2.51 -8.72 -19.17
C GLU A 119 3.96 -9.11 -19.42
N MET A 120 4.15 -10.22 -20.11
CA MET A 120 5.45 -10.67 -20.58
C MET A 120 5.65 -10.16 -22.01
N ILE A 121 6.73 -9.40 -22.24
CA ILE A 121 7.04 -8.82 -23.54
C ILE A 121 8.12 -9.66 -24.21
N THR A 122 7.74 -10.29 -25.32
CA THR A 122 8.62 -11.19 -26.08
C THR A 122 8.45 -10.99 -27.59
N ASP A 123 9.54 -11.17 -28.32
CA ASP A 123 9.52 -11.26 -29.79
C ASP A 123 9.40 -12.71 -30.29
N GLY A 124 9.25 -13.66 -29.36
CA GLY A 124 9.20 -15.10 -29.64
C GLY A 124 10.56 -15.80 -29.62
N ARG A 125 11.68 -15.04 -29.53
CA ARG A 125 13.05 -15.57 -29.42
C ARG A 125 13.63 -15.36 -28.04
N GLU A 126 13.27 -14.22 -27.42
CA GLU A 126 13.71 -13.87 -26.08
C GLU A 126 12.59 -13.21 -25.28
N LEU A 127 12.66 -13.32 -23.97
CA LEU A 127 11.84 -12.55 -23.04
C LEU A 127 12.52 -11.20 -22.81
N TYR A 128 12.02 -10.18 -23.48
CA TYR A 128 12.63 -8.85 -23.53
C TYR A 128 12.40 -8.03 -22.29
N ALA A 129 11.17 -8.03 -21.76
CA ALA A 129 10.81 -7.25 -20.58
C ALA A 129 9.59 -7.83 -19.86
N LEU A 130 9.41 -7.40 -18.62
CA LEU A 130 8.19 -7.58 -17.84
C LEU A 130 7.53 -6.21 -17.64
N TYR A 131 6.23 -6.17 -17.68
CA TYR A 131 5.46 -4.94 -17.50
C TYR A 131 4.34 -5.16 -16.47
N ASN A 132 4.29 -4.33 -15.42
CA ASN A 132 3.17 -4.31 -14.50
C ASN A 132 2.06 -3.44 -15.10
N GLY A 133 0.99 -4.08 -15.55
CA GLY A 133 -0.15 -3.40 -16.14
C GLY A 133 -1.02 -2.74 -15.08
N ASP A 134 -1.91 -1.87 -15.54
CA ASP A 134 -2.92 -1.27 -14.67
C ASP A 134 -4.21 -2.10 -14.75
N THR A 135 -4.68 -2.61 -13.62
CA THR A 135 -5.92 -3.39 -13.54
C THR A 135 -7.14 -2.63 -14.05
N ARG A 136 -7.09 -1.29 -14.06
CA ARG A 136 -8.16 -0.45 -14.57
C ARG A 136 -8.32 -0.53 -16.10
N ASN A 137 -7.25 -0.92 -16.79
CA ASN A 137 -7.24 -1.02 -18.25
C ASN A 137 -7.63 -2.42 -18.75
N LEU A 138 -7.82 -3.37 -17.81
CA LEU A 138 -8.14 -4.75 -18.12
C LEU A 138 -9.57 -5.08 -17.67
N GLU A 139 -10.40 -5.48 -18.60
CA GLU A 139 -11.70 -6.06 -18.33
C GLU A 139 -11.62 -7.57 -18.38
N VAL A 140 -12.01 -8.23 -17.29
CA VAL A 140 -11.99 -9.68 -17.16
C VAL A 140 -13.42 -10.20 -17.14
N ARG A 141 -13.74 -11.14 -18.02
CA ARG A 141 -15.04 -11.78 -18.10
C ARG A 141 -14.88 -13.30 -18.05
N ARG A 142 -15.92 -14.02 -17.61
CA ARG A 142 -15.95 -15.45 -17.75
C ARG A 142 -16.27 -15.85 -19.18
N ALA A 143 -15.57 -16.86 -19.67
CA ALA A 143 -15.90 -17.49 -20.95
C ALA A 143 -17.27 -18.22 -20.86
N LYS A 144 -17.82 -18.58 -22.00
CA LYS A 144 -19.12 -19.28 -22.10
C LYS A 144 -19.15 -20.64 -21.35
N ASN A 145 -17.99 -21.27 -21.20
CA ASN A 145 -17.85 -22.51 -20.43
C ASN A 145 -17.86 -22.30 -18.91
N GLY A 146 -17.86 -21.07 -18.42
CA GLY A 146 -17.86 -20.72 -17.00
C GLY A 146 -16.55 -20.99 -16.25
N LEU A 147 -15.56 -21.62 -16.88
CA LEU A 147 -14.29 -22.02 -16.26
C LEU A 147 -13.15 -21.08 -16.65
N ASP A 148 -13.06 -20.75 -17.93
CA ASP A 148 -11.98 -19.91 -18.44
C ASP A 148 -12.28 -18.42 -18.28
N LEU A 149 -11.22 -17.62 -18.25
CA LEU A 149 -11.27 -16.16 -18.23
C LEU A 149 -10.95 -15.61 -19.62
N CYS A 150 -11.72 -14.63 -20.05
CA CYS A 150 -11.48 -13.85 -21.26
C CYS A 150 -11.06 -12.44 -20.82
N PHE A 151 -10.04 -11.93 -21.48
CA PHE A 151 -9.45 -10.63 -21.17
C PHE A 151 -9.69 -9.66 -22.31
N PHE A 152 -10.08 -8.43 -21.95
CA PHE A 152 -10.37 -7.37 -22.90
C PHE A 152 -9.63 -6.10 -22.48
N SER A 153 -9.20 -5.31 -23.47
CA SER A 153 -8.65 -3.98 -23.25
C SER A 153 -9.34 -3.00 -24.20
N GLY A 154 -9.92 -1.92 -23.66
CA GLY A 154 -10.69 -0.98 -24.45
C GLY A 154 -11.92 -1.58 -25.16
N GLY A 155 -12.47 -2.67 -24.65
CA GLY A 155 -13.62 -3.40 -25.25
C GLY A 155 -13.23 -4.46 -26.26
N GLU A 156 -11.98 -4.52 -26.69
CA GLU A 156 -11.47 -5.52 -27.64
C GLU A 156 -10.79 -6.69 -26.90
N PRO A 157 -10.96 -7.95 -27.37
CA PRO A 157 -10.30 -9.08 -26.78
C PRO A 157 -8.78 -8.98 -26.97
N LEU A 158 -8.03 -9.42 -25.95
CA LEU A 158 -6.57 -9.46 -26.05
C LEU A 158 -6.12 -10.46 -27.12
N LEU A 159 -5.15 -10.06 -27.94
CA LEU A 159 -4.63 -10.88 -29.03
C LEU A 159 -3.78 -12.05 -28.53
N ARG A 160 -3.06 -11.85 -27.41
CA ARG A 160 -2.12 -12.83 -26.86
C ARG A 160 -2.30 -12.99 -25.34
N PRO A 161 -3.44 -13.55 -24.90
CA PRO A 161 -3.77 -13.71 -23.48
C PRO A 161 -2.79 -14.65 -22.76
N GLU A 162 -2.06 -15.48 -23.49
CA GLU A 162 -1.01 -16.36 -22.96
C GLU A 162 0.17 -15.61 -22.35
N LEU A 163 0.43 -14.38 -22.79
CA LEU A 163 1.50 -13.53 -22.25
C LEU A 163 1.03 -12.70 -21.06
N LEU A 164 -0.26 -12.69 -20.76
CA LEU A 164 -0.81 -11.97 -19.63
C LEU A 164 -0.64 -12.79 -18.35
N LEU A 165 -0.22 -12.10 -17.30
CA LEU A 165 -0.17 -12.60 -15.93
C LEU A 165 -1.33 -11.97 -15.16
N TYR A 166 -2.21 -12.77 -14.61
CA TYR A 166 -3.36 -12.29 -13.84
C TYR A 166 -3.54 -13.13 -12.58
N SER A 167 -3.63 -12.45 -11.44
CA SER A 167 -3.87 -13.09 -10.15
C SER A 167 -4.92 -12.35 -9.36
N VAL A 168 -5.62 -13.08 -8.51
CA VAL A 168 -6.67 -12.57 -7.64
C VAL A 168 -6.41 -12.98 -6.19
N LEU A 169 -6.66 -12.05 -5.27
CA LEU A 169 -6.55 -12.26 -3.84
C LEU A 169 -7.95 -12.55 -3.27
N ASN A 170 -8.13 -13.66 -2.59
CA ASN A 170 -9.36 -14.02 -1.89
C ASN A 170 -10.63 -13.73 -2.70
N PRO A 171 -10.80 -14.32 -3.91
CA PRO A 171 -11.98 -14.08 -4.74
C PRO A 171 -13.24 -14.61 -4.06
N GLU A 172 -14.33 -13.87 -4.16
CA GLU A 172 -15.65 -14.39 -3.78
C GLU A 172 -16.09 -15.50 -4.76
N PRO A 173 -16.89 -16.47 -4.32
CA PRO A 173 -17.38 -17.51 -5.21
C PRO A 173 -18.06 -16.93 -6.46
N GLY A 174 -17.60 -17.32 -7.63
CA GLY A 174 -18.11 -16.80 -8.90
C GLY A 174 -17.54 -15.45 -9.36
N ALA A 175 -16.78 -14.73 -8.53
CA ALA A 175 -16.14 -13.48 -8.93
C ALA A 175 -14.95 -13.74 -9.87
N VAL A 176 -14.71 -12.79 -10.78
CA VAL A 176 -13.54 -12.75 -11.66
C VAL A 176 -12.43 -11.87 -11.11
N ALA A 177 -12.76 -10.97 -10.18
CA ALA A 177 -11.84 -10.10 -9.47
C ALA A 177 -11.67 -10.58 -8.03
N GLY A 178 -10.52 -10.27 -7.44
CA GLY A 178 -10.25 -10.56 -6.04
C GLY A 178 -10.72 -9.46 -5.09
N THR A 179 -10.51 -9.69 -3.81
CA THR A 179 -10.88 -8.77 -2.73
C THR A 179 -9.65 -8.07 -2.21
N SER A 180 -9.65 -6.72 -2.23
CA SER A 180 -8.58 -5.91 -1.66
C SER A 180 -8.36 -6.20 -0.17
N LEU A 181 -7.10 -6.19 0.27
CA LEU A 181 -6.75 -6.21 1.69
C LEU A 181 -7.34 -5.00 2.44
N LEU A 182 -7.49 -3.87 1.73
CA LEU A 182 -8.02 -2.62 2.29
C LEU A 182 -9.55 -2.59 2.37
N ARG A 183 -10.26 -3.62 1.88
CA ARG A 183 -11.73 -3.69 1.95
C ARG A 183 -12.19 -3.63 3.41
N GLY A 184 -13.14 -2.73 3.69
CA GLY A 184 -13.67 -2.48 5.04
C GLY A 184 -12.94 -1.38 5.81
N LEU A 185 -11.72 -1.01 5.41
CA LEU A 185 -10.96 0.07 6.05
C LEU A 185 -11.43 1.50 5.72
N PRO A 186 -12.15 1.80 4.61
CA PRO A 186 -12.59 3.17 4.33
C PRO A 186 -13.41 3.78 5.47
N PHE A 187 -14.27 2.99 6.11
CA PHE A 187 -15.08 3.45 7.25
C PHE A 187 -14.21 3.77 8.47
N VAL A 188 -13.33 2.84 8.86
CA VAL A 188 -12.39 2.99 10.00
C VAL A 188 -11.47 4.19 9.77
N SER A 189 -10.92 4.30 8.57
CA SER A 189 -10.03 5.38 8.16
C SER A 189 -10.69 6.75 8.23
N ARG A 190 -11.95 6.84 7.80
CA ARG A 190 -12.72 8.10 7.89
C ARG A 190 -12.90 8.54 9.33
N ILE A 191 -13.23 7.62 10.24
CA ILE A 191 -13.35 7.93 11.67
C ILE A 191 -12.00 8.38 12.22
N LEU A 192 -10.92 7.67 11.92
CA LEU A 192 -9.57 8.02 12.36
C LEU A 192 -9.16 9.44 11.92
N LEU A 193 -9.38 9.78 10.65
CA LEU A 193 -9.10 11.12 10.13
C LEU A 193 -9.97 12.19 10.80
N GLN A 194 -11.23 11.90 11.09
CA GLN A 194 -12.12 12.81 11.82
C GLN A 194 -11.62 13.07 13.24
N ILE A 195 -11.14 12.02 13.93
CA ILE A 195 -10.54 12.15 15.27
C ILE A 195 -9.28 13.02 15.19
N TYR A 196 -8.37 12.79 14.23
CA TYR A 196 -7.17 13.60 14.06
C TYR A 196 -7.48 15.07 13.75
N ASN A 197 -8.48 15.33 12.91
CA ASN A 197 -8.94 16.70 12.65
C ASN A 197 -9.47 17.38 13.91
N THR A 198 -10.24 16.67 14.74
CA THR A 198 -10.74 17.17 16.01
C THR A 198 -9.60 17.45 16.98
N ILE A 199 -8.63 16.55 17.07
CA ILE A 199 -7.41 16.77 17.88
C ILE A 199 -6.69 18.04 17.39
N GLY A 200 -6.45 18.19 16.09
CA GLY A 200 -5.81 19.37 15.51
C GLY A 200 -6.55 20.67 15.83
N GLN A 201 -7.89 20.66 15.71
CA GLN A 201 -8.74 21.80 16.10
C GLN A 201 -8.64 22.12 17.60
N ASN A 202 -8.70 21.10 18.46
CA ASN A 202 -8.55 21.27 19.90
C ASN A 202 -7.19 21.86 20.28
N TRP A 203 -6.11 21.39 19.65
CA TRP A 203 -4.78 21.96 19.85
C TRP A 203 -4.69 23.41 19.36
N SER A 204 -5.30 23.74 18.21
CA SER A 204 -5.38 25.12 17.72
C SER A 204 -6.15 26.02 18.68
N HIS A 205 -7.24 25.50 19.27
CA HIS A 205 -8.02 26.27 20.26
C HIS A 205 -7.30 26.41 21.60
N ALA A 206 -6.63 25.35 22.06
CA ALA A 206 -5.85 25.37 23.30
C ALA A 206 -4.60 26.26 23.20
N GLY A 207 -3.98 26.31 22.02
CA GLY A 207 -2.82 27.18 21.75
C GLY A 207 -3.18 28.66 21.60
N ASN A 208 -4.42 28.97 21.21
CA ASN A 208 -4.89 30.34 21.07
C ASN A 208 -5.66 30.76 22.33
N LEU A 209 -4.91 31.22 23.33
CA LEU A 209 -5.52 31.79 24.53
C LEU A 209 -6.41 32.98 24.14
N ARG A 210 -7.69 32.86 24.41
CA ARG A 210 -8.65 33.94 24.24
C ARG A 210 -8.88 34.59 25.59
N TYR A 211 -8.85 35.90 25.61
CA TYR A 211 -9.08 36.66 26.82
C TYR A 211 -10.39 37.43 26.70
N ALA A 212 -11.25 37.33 27.71
CA ALA A 212 -12.37 38.23 27.86
C ALA A 212 -11.99 39.29 28.88
N VAL A 213 -11.85 40.52 28.42
CA VAL A 213 -11.66 41.66 29.27
C VAL A 213 -13.05 42.24 29.61
N VAL A 214 -13.48 42.07 30.84
CA VAL A 214 -14.79 42.50 31.29
C VAL A 214 -14.59 43.78 32.14
N TYR A 215 -15.08 44.92 31.64
CA TYR A 215 -15.16 46.14 32.38
C TYR A 215 -16.50 46.27 33.08
N ARG A 216 -16.52 46.44 34.37
CA ARG A 216 -17.73 46.70 35.14
C ARG A 216 -17.81 48.19 35.52
N PRO A 217 -18.76 48.95 34.95
CA PRO A 217 -18.90 50.36 35.30
C PRO A 217 -19.33 50.50 36.76
N GLY A 218 -18.80 51.48 37.43
CA GLY A 218 -19.21 51.87 38.80
C GLY A 218 -20.63 52.40 38.89
N ASN A 219 -21.05 52.74 40.09
CA ASN A 219 -22.41 53.26 40.32
C ASN A 219 -22.62 54.71 39.87
N ASP A 220 -21.57 55.42 39.45
CA ASP A 220 -21.63 56.78 38.98
C ASP A 220 -22.31 56.87 37.59
N ALA A 221 -23.19 57.84 37.40
CA ALA A 221 -23.93 58.05 36.15
C ALA A 221 -22.98 58.41 34.98
N ALA A 222 -21.90 59.14 35.26
CA ALA A 222 -20.88 59.45 34.27
C ALA A 222 -20.07 58.22 33.81
N ASP A 223 -19.76 57.33 34.72
CA ASP A 223 -19.05 56.08 34.42
C ASP A 223 -19.88 55.15 33.57
N ARG A 224 -21.19 55.08 33.81
CA ARG A 224 -22.13 54.28 32.98
C ARG A 224 -22.29 54.83 31.56
N ALA A 225 -22.33 56.14 31.42
CA ALA A 225 -22.47 56.83 30.14
C ALA A 225 -21.29 56.52 29.18
N TYR A 226 -20.07 56.41 29.72
CA TYR A 226 -18.85 56.22 28.94
C TYR A 226 -18.33 54.75 28.98
N ALA A 227 -19.06 53.83 29.58
CA ALA A 227 -18.65 52.47 29.75
C ALA A 227 -18.30 51.76 28.43
N GLY A 228 -19.06 52.00 27.35
CA GLY A 228 -18.80 51.46 26.04
C GLY A 228 -17.50 51.98 25.38
N GLN A 229 -17.21 53.26 25.55
CA GLN A 229 -15.99 53.86 25.03
C GLN A 229 -14.76 53.36 25.77
N ARG A 230 -14.84 53.22 27.09
CA ARG A 230 -13.76 52.67 27.94
C ARG A 230 -13.47 51.22 27.58
N ALA A 231 -14.52 50.39 27.40
CA ALA A 231 -14.39 49.00 26.98
C ALA A 231 -13.68 48.90 25.62
N GLN A 232 -14.05 49.74 24.65
CA GLN A 232 -13.37 49.77 23.33
C GLN A 232 -11.92 50.22 23.43
N THR A 233 -11.60 51.21 24.25
CA THR A 233 -10.23 51.66 24.46
C THR A 233 -9.38 50.57 25.10
N MET A 234 -9.93 49.87 26.11
CA MET A 234 -9.25 48.72 26.73
C MET A 234 -9.04 47.58 25.77
N ALA A 235 -10.04 47.27 24.93
CA ALA A 235 -9.89 46.22 23.90
C ALA A 235 -8.77 46.54 22.90
N ARG A 236 -8.64 47.81 22.47
CA ARG A 236 -7.55 48.23 21.58
C ARG A 236 -6.19 48.13 22.26
N SER A 237 -6.04 48.68 23.47
CA SER A 237 -4.81 48.60 24.22
C SER A 237 -4.38 47.18 24.53
N TRP A 238 -5.37 46.26 24.78
CA TRP A 238 -5.12 44.85 24.95
C TRP A 238 -4.63 44.20 23.64
N GLN A 239 -5.28 44.49 22.53
CA GLN A 239 -4.86 44.01 21.21
C GLN A 239 -3.45 44.49 20.84
N GLU A 240 -3.15 45.75 21.06
CA GLU A 240 -1.81 46.32 20.84
C GLU A 240 -0.73 45.69 21.73
N ALA A 241 -1.07 45.31 22.96
CA ALA A 241 -0.16 44.62 23.87
C ALA A 241 0.09 43.17 23.43
N MET A 242 -0.94 42.48 22.90
CA MET A 242 -0.82 41.08 22.42
C MET A 242 -0.16 40.97 21.06
N ASP A 243 -0.33 41.96 20.17
CA ASP A 243 0.28 41.98 18.83
C ASP A 243 1.75 42.43 18.85
N ALA A 244 2.24 42.95 20.00
CA ALA A 244 3.61 43.40 20.13
C ALA A 244 4.61 42.23 20.15
N SER A 245 5.68 42.33 19.39
CA SER A 245 6.75 41.32 19.33
C SER A 245 7.57 41.21 20.64
N SER A 246 7.31 42.08 21.62
CA SER A 246 7.91 42.05 22.96
C SER A 246 6.79 41.95 24.00
N VAL A 247 7.02 41.20 25.07
CA VAL A 247 6.08 41.11 26.21
C VAL A 247 5.84 42.52 26.77
N LYS A 248 4.58 42.98 26.66
CA LYS A 248 4.13 44.25 27.24
C LYS A 248 3.08 43.94 28.30
N ASP A 249 3.27 44.54 29.48
CA ASP A 249 2.31 44.45 30.55
C ASP A 249 1.08 45.33 30.25
N PHE A 250 -0.10 44.78 30.43
CA PHE A 250 -1.35 45.50 30.32
C PHE A 250 -1.72 46.05 31.71
N VAL A 251 -1.79 47.34 31.83
CA VAL A 251 -2.22 48.01 33.07
C VAL A 251 -3.56 48.67 32.84
N ALA A 252 -4.60 48.20 33.55
CA ALA A 252 -5.93 48.79 33.52
C ALA A 252 -6.24 49.47 34.86
N VAL A 253 -6.92 50.61 34.81
CA VAL A 253 -7.41 51.33 36.00
C VAL A 253 -8.92 51.23 36.02
N GLY A 254 -9.49 50.66 37.10
CA GLY A 254 -10.92 50.41 37.27
C GLY A 254 -11.26 48.95 37.63
N ASP A 255 -12.54 48.64 37.75
CA ASP A 255 -12.99 47.24 37.97
C ASP A 255 -12.94 46.46 36.66
N VAL A 256 -11.79 45.88 36.39
CA VAL A 256 -11.50 45.10 35.19
C VAL A 256 -11.20 43.66 35.59
N ASP A 257 -11.97 42.73 35.07
CA ASP A 257 -11.80 41.31 35.27
C ASP A 257 -11.31 40.68 33.93
N VAL A 258 -10.14 40.04 33.94
CA VAL A 258 -9.55 39.37 32.77
C VAL A 258 -9.79 37.87 32.95
N LYS A 259 -10.68 37.33 32.16
CA LYS A 259 -10.96 35.88 32.13
C LYS A 259 -10.30 35.26 30.93
N VAL A 260 -9.56 34.22 31.16
CA VAL A 260 -9.06 33.36 30.08
C VAL A 260 -10.20 32.44 29.64
N ILE A 261 -10.61 32.58 28.37
CA ILE A 261 -11.65 31.73 27.77
C ILE A 261 -10.98 30.64 26.94
N GLY A 262 -11.31 29.40 27.20
CA GLY A 262 -10.83 28.26 26.39
C GLY A 262 -9.66 27.50 27.03
N ALA A 263 -9.24 27.86 28.23
CA ALA A 263 -8.19 27.12 28.97
C ALA A 263 -8.75 26.12 29.99
N ASP A 264 -10.04 25.83 29.98
CA ASP A 264 -10.58 24.73 30.77
C ASP A 264 -10.11 23.42 30.13
N ASN A 265 -8.97 22.91 30.54
CA ASN A 265 -8.19 21.71 30.28
C ASN A 265 -8.95 20.44 29.88
N GLN A 266 -10.04 20.52 29.16
CA GLN A 266 -10.69 19.37 28.53
C GLN A 266 -10.13 19.14 27.12
N VAL A 267 -8.83 18.82 27.02
CA VAL A 267 -8.37 18.06 25.88
C VAL A 267 -9.08 16.71 25.99
N LEU A 268 -10.05 16.48 25.11
CA LEU A 268 -10.72 15.19 25.02
C LEU A 268 -9.67 14.08 24.98
N GLU A 269 -9.76 13.11 25.88
CA GLU A 269 -8.92 11.92 25.87
C GLU A 269 -9.14 11.20 24.54
N SER A 270 -8.27 11.46 23.58
CA SER A 270 -8.37 10.91 22.23
C SER A 270 -7.57 9.62 22.06
N GLU A 271 -6.80 9.22 23.08
CA GLU A 271 -5.95 8.03 23.01
C GLU A 271 -6.76 6.76 22.78
N ILE A 272 -7.84 6.55 23.55
CA ILE A 272 -8.66 5.34 23.47
C ILE A 272 -9.31 5.18 22.08
N PRO A 273 -10.04 6.16 21.53
CA PRO A 273 -10.67 6.01 20.22
C PRO A 273 -9.64 5.89 19.08
N VAL A 274 -8.52 6.60 19.14
CA VAL A 274 -7.43 6.44 18.17
C VAL A 274 -6.88 5.02 18.20
N ARG A 275 -6.60 4.50 19.40
CA ARG A 275 -6.10 3.13 19.59
C ARG A 275 -7.08 2.09 19.04
N GLN A 276 -8.37 2.22 19.29
CA GLN A 276 -9.39 1.31 18.77
C GLN A 276 -9.42 1.29 17.23
N MET A 277 -9.27 2.45 16.58
CA MET A 277 -9.22 2.51 15.12
C MET A 277 -7.92 1.89 14.57
N LEU A 278 -6.79 2.11 15.23
CA LEU A 278 -5.52 1.47 14.87
C LEU A 278 -5.57 -0.05 15.06
N GLU A 279 -6.20 -0.55 16.11
CA GLU A 279 -6.41 -1.98 16.37
C GLU A 279 -7.22 -2.64 15.22
N GLN A 280 -8.22 -1.97 14.66
CA GLN A 280 -8.96 -2.46 13.50
C GLN A 280 -8.07 -2.55 12.25
N ILE A 281 -7.19 -1.56 12.04
CA ILE A 281 -6.24 -1.57 10.92
C ILE A 281 -5.23 -2.71 11.09
N VAL A 282 -4.67 -2.87 12.28
CA VAL A 282 -3.74 -3.96 12.63
C VAL A 282 -4.40 -5.32 12.40
N ALA A 283 -5.60 -5.52 12.95
CA ALA A 283 -6.36 -6.77 12.78
C ALA A 283 -6.63 -7.09 11.31
N LYS A 284 -6.95 -6.09 10.49
CA LYS A 284 -7.23 -6.27 9.07
C LYS A 284 -5.98 -6.58 8.24
N THR A 285 -4.84 -5.97 8.57
CA THR A 285 -3.58 -6.17 7.85
C THR A 285 -2.83 -7.43 8.27
N GLY A 286 -3.15 -7.99 9.45
CA GLY A 286 -2.47 -9.15 10.02
C GLY A 286 -1.04 -8.88 10.50
N LEU A 287 -0.59 -7.62 10.44
CA LEU A 287 0.75 -7.24 10.90
C LEU A 287 0.74 -6.98 12.41
N PRO A 288 1.70 -7.53 13.17
CA PRO A 288 1.83 -7.25 14.60
C PRO A 288 2.01 -5.76 14.91
N PRO A 289 1.42 -5.24 16.01
CA PRO A 289 1.50 -3.82 16.38
C PRO A 289 2.92 -3.26 16.47
N PHE A 290 3.86 -4.06 16.97
CA PHE A 290 5.25 -3.64 17.11
C PHE A 290 5.93 -3.29 15.78
N MET A 291 5.47 -3.87 14.68
CA MET A 291 5.97 -3.53 13.34
C MET A 291 5.60 -2.12 12.90
N PHE A 292 4.58 -1.54 13.50
CA PHE A 292 4.19 -0.14 13.28
C PHE A 292 4.80 0.83 14.30
N GLY A 293 5.65 0.33 15.22
CA GLY A 293 6.17 1.13 16.32
C GLY A 293 5.14 1.39 17.43
N LEU A 294 4.05 0.63 17.45
CA LEU A 294 3.01 0.73 18.47
C LEU A 294 3.41 -0.13 19.69
N SER A 295 3.72 0.53 20.79
CA SER A 295 4.13 -0.12 22.06
C SER A 295 2.90 -0.54 22.88
N TRP A 296 2.07 -1.42 22.32
CA TRP A 296 1.03 -2.06 23.14
C TRP A 296 1.65 -3.18 23.95
N SER A 297 1.20 -3.36 25.19
CA SER A 297 1.74 -4.37 26.11
C SER A 297 1.61 -5.78 25.49
N THR A 298 2.68 -6.26 24.88
CA THR A 298 2.79 -7.61 24.35
C THR A 298 3.86 -8.36 25.15
N THR A 299 3.57 -9.60 25.51
CA THR A 299 4.56 -10.49 26.10
C THR A 299 5.42 -11.08 24.97
N GLU A 300 6.65 -11.46 25.27
CA GLU A 300 7.54 -12.12 24.31
C GLU A 300 6.88 -13.33 23.64
N ARG A 301 6.16 -14.14 24.42
CA ARG A 301 5.41 -15.29 23.89
C ARG A 301 4.33 -14.88 22.87
N MET A 302 3.60 -13.78 23.12
CA MET A 302 2.61 -13.28 22.17
C MET A 302 3.28 -12.77 20.89
N SER A 303 4.41 -12.09 20.99
CA SER A 303 5.16 -11.59 19.83
C SER A 303 5.64 -12.76 18.95
N ARG A 304 6.12 -13.85 19.53
CA ARG A 304 6.49 -15.07 18.79
C ARG A 304 5.28 -15.69 18.08
N GLN A 305 4.16 -15.84 18.75
CA GLN A 305 2.93 -16.38 18.13
C GLN A 305 2.42 -15.48 16.99
N GLN A 306 2.50 -14.18 17.14
CA GLN A 306 2.13 -13.23 16.07
C GLN A 306 3.09 -13.34 14.87
N ALA A 307 4.38 -13.55 15.10
CA ALA A 307 5.36 -13.78 14.04
C ALA A 307 5.08 -15.08 13.26
N ASP A 308 4.68 -16.15 13.94
CA ASP A 308 4.32 -17.43 13.30
C ASP A 308 3.06 -17.30 12.44
N LEU A 309 2.04 -16.58 12.94
CA LEU A 309 0.83 -16.29 12.18
C LEU A 309 1.14 -15.46 10.93
N LEU A 310 1.97 -14.42 11.06
CA LEU A 310 2.40 -13.60 9.93
C LEU A 310 3.19 -14.44 8.91
N THR A 311 4.07 -15.32 9.36
CA THR A 311 4.80 -16.23 8.48
C THR A 311 3.85 -17.10 7.66
N THR A 312 2.75 -17.55 8.24
CA THR A 312 1.71 -18.33 7.55
C THR A 312 1.00 -17.49 6.49
N GLU A 313 0.66 -16.24 6.78
CA GLU A 313 0.08 -15.31 5.80
C GLU A 313 1.04 -15.03 4.64
N LEU A 314 2.32 -14.79 4.92
CA LEU A 314 3.33 -14.56 3.88
C LEU A 314 3.52 -15.80 2.98
N LYS A 315 3.47 -17.02 3.55
CA LYS A 315 3.46 -18.26 2.76
C LYS A 315 2.23 -18.36 1.85
N ASN A 316 1.08 -17.85 2.29
CA ASN A 316 -0.12 -17.80 1.45
C ASN A 316 0.06 -16.87 0.25
N TYR A 317 0.66 -15.68 0.43
CA TYR A 317 0.99 -14.78 -0.69
C TYR A 317 1.99 -15.43 -1.65
N ARG A 318 3.04 -16.09 -1.15
CA ARG A 318 3.98 -16.87 -1.97
C ARG A 318 3.28 -17.91 -2.84
N ARG A 319 2.29 -18.62 -2.29
CA ARG A 319 1.50 -19.61 -3.03
C ARG A 319 0.73 -18.99 -4.20
N ILE A 320 0.27 -17.74 -4.07
CA ILE A 320 -0.41 -17.01 -5.16
C ILE A 320 0.60 -16.54 -6.21
N LEU A 321 1.82 -16.16 -5.79
CA LEU A 321 2.86 -15.65 -6.68
C LEU A 321 3.62 -16.75 -7.42
N THR A 322 3.75 -17.94 -6.83
CA THR A 322 4.50 -19.05 -7.42
C THR A 322 4.07 -19.37 -8.86
N PRO A 323 2.77 -19.52 -9.21
CA PRO A 323 2.36 -19.78 -10.58
C PRO A 323 2.72 -18.66 -11.57
N VAL A 324 2.79 -17.41 -11.09
CA VAL A 324 3.22 -16.25 -11.90
C VAL A 324 4.70 -16.36 -12.23
N ILE A 325 5.50 -16.64 -11.22
CA ILE A 325 6.95 -16.84 -11.37
C ILE A 325 7.25 -18.03 -12.28
N GLU A 326 6.53 -19.15 -12.07
CA GLU A 326 6.65 -20.35 -12.92
C GLU A 326 6.29 -20.05 -14.38
N LYS A 327 5.24 -19.26 -14.62
CA LYS A 327 4.87 -18.88 -15.98
C LYS A 327 5.94 -18.04 -16.66
N ILE A 328 6.55 -17.08 -15.94
CA ILE A 328 7.66 -16.26 -16.44
C ILE A 328 8.89 -17.14 -16.74
N GLY A 329 9.30 -17.98 -15.78
CA GLY A 329 10.44 -18.88 -15.94
C GLY A 329 10.26 -19.88 -17.11
N ARG A 330 9.06 -20.43 -17.25
CA ARG A 330 8.72 -21.32 -18.36
C ARG A 330 8.79 -20.62 -19.71
N THR A 331 8.26 -19.42 -19.81
CA THR A 331 8.33 -18.61 -21.03
C THR A 331 9.78 -18.27 -21.40
N TYR A 332 10.59 -17.89 -20.40
CA TYR A 332 12.00 -17.67 -20.62
C TYR A 332 12.74 -18.91 -21.16
N LEU A 333 12.55 -20.07 -20.51
CA LEU A 333 13.17 -21.32 -20.93
C LEU A 333 12.72 -21.74 -22.34
N GLN A 334 11.45 -21.57 -22.69
CA GLN A 334 10.93 -21.83 -24.04
C GLN A 334 11.60 -20.93 -25.09
N CYS A 335 11.79 -19.64 -24.79
CA CYS A 335 12.52 -18.72 -25.67
C CYS A 335 13.98 -19.16 -25.86
N CYS A 336 14.63 -19.70 -24.84
CA CYS A 336 15.97 -20.28 -24.91
C CYS A 336 15.99 -21.69 -25.58
N GLY A 337 14.86 -22.20 -26.04
CA GLY A 337 14.78 -23.55 -26.63
C GLY A 337 14.94 -24.68 -25.62
N SER A 338 14.83 -24.42 -24.34
CA SER A 338 14.91 -25.41 -23.25
C SER A 338 13.52 -25.75 -22.71
N GLY A 339 13.27 -27.04 -22.53
CA GLY A 339 12.10 -27.58 -21.85
C GLY A 339 12.41 -28.12 -20.46
N ALA A 340 13.50 -27.70 -19.83
CA ALA A 340 13.93 -28.21 -18.54
C ALA A 340 12.87 -27.93 -17.47
N PRO A 341 12.52 -28.90 -16.63
CA PRO A 341 11.68 -28.65 -15.46
C PRO A 341 12.43 -27.80 -14.46
N PHE A 342 11.73 -27.00 -13.72
CA PHE A 342 12.29 -26.19 -12.62
C PHE A 342 11.27 -26.02 -11.51
N GLN A 343 11.75 -25.62 -10.36
CA GLN A 343 10.95 -25.27 -9.21
C GLN A 343 11.32 -23.88 -8.67
N VAL A 344 10.36 -23.21 -8.05
CA VAL A 344 10.56 -21.93 -7.36
C VAL A 344 10.97 -22.21 -5.92
N VAL A 345 12.17 -21.80 -5.56
CA VAL A 345 12.72 -21.93 -4.21
C VAL A 345 12.66 -20.57 -3.51
N TRP A 346 11.77 -20.45 -2.54
CA TRP A 346 11.63 -19.23 -1.74
C TRP A 346 12.67 -19.21 -0.62
N GLN A 347 13.24 -18.03 -0.36
CA GLN A 347 14.09 -17.80 0.81
C GLN A 347 13.28 -17.98 2.09
N ASP A 348 13.92 -18.47 3.14
CA ASP A 348 13.24 -18.65 4.44
C ASP A 348 12.79 -17.31 5.02
N ILE A 349 11.57 -17.29 5.59
CA ILE A 349 11.05 -16.13 6.30
C ILE A 349 11.55 -16.21 7.74
N THR A 350 12.60 -15.47 8.06
CA THR A 350 13.17 -15.42 9.38
C THR A 350 12.69 -14.19 10.12
N LEU A 351 11.58 -14.33 10.87
CA LEU A 351 11.03 -13.30 11.76
C LEU A 351 11.44 -13.53 13.22
N GLN A 352 12.10 -14.65 13.50
CA GLN A 352 12.58 -15.04 14.82
C GLN A 352 14.07 -14.72 14.96
N ASP A 353 14.52 -14.68 16.22
CA ASP A 353 15.94 -14.48 16.51
C ASP A 353 16.77 -15.64 15.94
N GLN A 354 17.92 -15.33 15.34
CA GLN A 354 18.81 -16.34 14.71
C GLN A 354 19.26 -17.42 15.70
N THR A 355 19.34 -17.09 16.98
CA THR A 355 19.65 -18.03 18.05
C THR A 355 18.57 -19.08 18.25
N ASP A 356 17.29 -18.66 18.22
CA ASP A 356 16.15 -19.57 18.37
C ASP A 356 16.02 -20.51 17.16
N THR A 357 16.28 -20.00 15.96
CA THR A 357 16.27 -20.78 14.72
C THR A 357 17.40 -21.83 14.72
N ALA A 358 18.61 -21.45 15.16
CA ALA A 358 19.73 -22.37 15.28
C ALA A 358 19.47 -23.47 16.33
N GLN A 359 18.84 -23.16 17.46
CA GLN A 359 18.42 -24.14 18.44
C GLN A 359 17.36 -25.11 17.91
N ALA A 360 16.37 -24.62 17.16
CA ALA A 360 15.36 -25.46 16.54
C ALA A 360 16.00 -26.47 15.58
N HIS A 361 16.89 -26.03 14.68
CA HIS A 361 17.63 -26.91 13.78
C HIS A 361 18.52 -27.93 14.53
N LEU A 362 19.09 -27.53 15.65
CA LEU A 362 19.86 -28.47 16.48
C LEU A 362 18.95 -29.58 17.04
N TYR A 363 17.77 -29.23 17.55
CA TYR A 363 16.80 -30.21 18.09
C TYR A 363 16.25 -31.13 17.01
N GLU A 364 15.97 -30.59 15.80
CA GLU A 364 15.55 -31.40 14.65
C GLU A 364 16.63 -32.43 14.24
N ALA A 365 17.87 -31.98 14.11
CA ALA A 365 19.00 -32.86 13.83
C ALA A 365 19.21 -33.95 14.88
N GLN A 366 19.02 -33.61 16.17
CA GLN A 366 19.07 -34.58 17.25
C GLN A 366 17.91 -35.59 17.20
N ALA A 367 16.70 -35.13 16.88
CA ALA A 367 15.53 -35.98 16.72
C ALA A 367 15.69 -36.95 15.54
N GLU A 368 16.24 -36.49 14.41
CA GLU A 368 16.53 -37.35 13.26
C GLU A 368 17.62 -38.40 13.60
N LYS A 369 18.65 -38.00 14.34
CA LYS A 369 19.69 -38.93 14.78
C LYS A 369 19.11 -40.05 15.68
N ILE A 370 18.27 -39.67 16.64
CA ILE A 370 17.58 -40.62 17.54
C ILE A 370 16.67 -41.56 16.72
N LYS A 371 15.89 -41.04 15.75
CA LYS A 371 15.08 -41.90 14.87
C LYS A 371 15.92 -42.90 14.08
N LYS A 372 17.05 -42.49 13.49
CA LYS A 372 17.94 -43.37 12.74
C LYS A 372 18.64 -44.40 13.64
N GLU A 373 18.89 -44.08 14.91
CA GLU A 373 19.44 -45.01 15.90
C GLU A 373 18.38 -46.02 16.34
N THR A 374 17.11 -45.60 16.50
CA THR A 374 15.99 -46.49 16.89
C THR A 374 15.57 -47.42 15.74
N GLU A 375 15.70 -47.03 14.48
CA GLU A 375 15.44 -47.88 13.30
C GLU A 375 16.55 -48.92 13.04
N LYS A 376 17.69 -48.80 13.70
CA LYS A 376 18.82 -49.77 13.61
C LYS A 376 18.84 -50.81 14.74
N LEU A 377 17.98 -50.68 15.71
CA LEU A 377 17.75 -51.65 16.81
C LEU A 377 16.56 -52.54 16.49
#